data_ffe3f92ddf11485dbcc0ab3bfb68b95c
#
_entry.id   ffe3f92ddf11485dbcc0ab3bfb68b95c
#
_cell.length_a   1.000
_cell.length_b   1.000
_cell.length_c   1.000
_cell.angle_alpha   90.00
_cell.angle_beta   90.00
_cell.angle_gamma   90.00
#
_symmetry.space_group_name_H-M   'P 1'
#
loop_
_entity.id
_entity.type
_entity.pdbx_description
1 polymer ?
#
loop_
_entity_poly.entity_id
_entity_poly.type
_entity_poly.pdbx_seq_one_letter_code
_entity_poly.pdbx_strand_id
1 'polypeptide(L)'
;MKTCLSLLLSVLLIAVLFAACGEEKPTEQPPKETTAVSAYRSGEGYTELTDPLSWEKINSFPIKSADMSIDELRQLCVDFFRYGKTAQWIPNDNYDFAHSSDGSNPDTLYGGMVYGGLPYIGLASSAIYRLLDYMDPETGVVNIKDAGEYQKMFGNQCAQGTYVGWSRVINSANYEGTPGMTRKRNFHLVGDYTYQNIEEMEKWSGNYGTDEVVRNEIEEYDLYEYYALLQHGDGIVYYTTAGHVVMIATDPVVVRDAEGKINPDESFVTVLDQTPTWRDGVNEFGQSYQYQANVDEKWTFKYMRQHNYLPITFAEWLGLDPIEETEVKFHHTGDTITMEQLTSTDITCNYHIYDAYASFCDSRGNEVLRLVNHSNYASNYDARFSTTQSINHDMFGSVASLRSGETYTVTIFVQLGTGERPTLWSGKLIAE
;
A
#
# COMPACT_ATOMS: atom_id res chain seq x y z
N MET A 1 -44.21 15.61 5.01
CA MET A 1 -43.62 16.16 3.77
C MET A 1 -42.24 16.83 3.93
N LYS A 2 -41.73 17.10 5.16
CA LYS A 2 -40.38 17.70 5.34
C LYS A 2 -39.24 16.69 5.45
N THR A 3 -39.52 15.42 5.71
CA THR A 3 -38.54 14.37 5.92
C THR A 3 -38.04 13.70 4.58
N CYS A 4 -38.86 13.73 3.53
CA CYS A 4 -38.45 13.17 2.23
C CYS A 4 -37.57 14.12 1.37
N LEU A 5 -37.60 15.42 1.66
CA LEU A 5 -36.81 16.40 0.91
C LEU A 5 -35.34 16.41 1.37
N SER A 6 -35.10 16.06 2.63
CA SER A 6 -33.74 15.99 3.20
C SER A 6 -32.94 14.79 2.68
N LEU A 7 -33.62 13.67 2.41
CA LEU A 7 -32.97 12.47 1.86
C LEU A 7 -32.58 12.62 0.38
N LEU A 8 -33.43 13.33 -0.40
CA LEU A 8 -33.12 13.59 -1.81
C LEU A 8 -31.96 14.58 -2.01
N LEU A 9 -31.80 15.55 -1.10
CA LEU A 9 -30.64 16.47 -1.15
C LEU A 9 -29.35 15.78 -0.78
N SER A 10 -29.38 14.82 0.15
CA SER A 10 -28.20 14.07 0.56
C SER A 10 -27.68 13.13 -0.55
N VAL A 11 -28.58 12.51 -1.31
CA VAL A 11 -28.19 11.63 -2.43
C VAL A 11 -27.69 12.45 -3.63
N LEU A 12 -28.21 13.67 -3.85
CA LEU A 12 -27.71 14.54 -4.92
C LEU A 12 -26.35 15.15 -4.60
N LEU A 13 -26.04 15.38 -3.33
CA LEU A 13 -24.73 15.91 -2.90
C LEU A 13 -23.61 14.86 -3.04
N ILE A 14 -23.94 13.58 -2.82
CA ILE A 14 -22.95 12.49 -2.93
C ILE A 14 -22.58 12.24 -4.41
N ALA A 15 -23.51 12.42 -5.34
CA ALA A 15 -23.24 12.24 -6.77
C ALA A 15 -22.39 13.35 -7.41
N VAL A 16 -22.29 14.53 -6.78
CA VAL A 16 -21.48 15.65 -7.28
C VAL A 16 -20.04 15.61 -6.74
N LEU A 17 -19.79 14.83 -5.68
CA LEU A 17 -18.50 14.80 -4.98
C LEU A 17 -17.42 13.92 -5.63
N PHE A 18 -17.78 13.08 -6.60
CA PHE A 18 -16.82 12.25 -7.35
C PHE A 18 -16.35 12.88 -8.67
N ALA A 19 -16.86 14.04 -9.05
CA ALA A 19 -16.50 14.72 -10.30
C ALA A 19 -15.31 15.69 -10.17
N ALA A 20 -14.71 15.83 -8.98
CA ALA A 20 -13.66 16.83 -8.73
C ALA A 20 -12.22 16.25 -8.73
N CYS A 21 -12.04 14.96 -8.97
CA CYS A 21 -10.71 14.41 -9.26
C CYS A 21 -10.49 14.49 -10.78
N GLY A 22 -9.94 15.63 -11.22
CA GLY A 22 -9.33 15.83 -12.53
C GLY A 22 -10.25 15.59 -13.72
N GLU A 23 -10.82 16.64 -14.31
CA GLU A 23 -11.22 16.63 -15.71
C GLU A 23 -9.97 16.54 -16.60
N GLU A 24 -9.29 15.40 -16.63
CA GLU A 24 -8.64 14.94 -17.84
C GLU A 24 -9.64 14.04 -18.57
N LYS A 25 -9.87 14.35 -19.84
CA LYS A 25 -10.75 13.57 -20.73
C LYS A 25 -10.46 12.08 -20.55
N PRO A 26 -11.48 11.23 -20.44
CA PRO A 26 -11.28 9.79 -20.44
C PRO A 26 -10.45 9.45 -21.68
N THR A 27 -9.21 9.01 -21.50
CA THR A 27 -8.51 8.28 -22.56
C THR A 27 -9.40 7.11 -22.88
N GLU A 28 -9.81 6.98 -24.15
CA GLU A 28 -10.57 5.83 -24.60
C GLU A 28 -9.88 4.57 -24.10
N GLN A 29 -10.61 3.76 -23.34
CA GLN A 29 -10.13 2.44 -22.97
C GLN A 29 -9.64 1.74 -24.24
N PRO A 30 -8.49 1.07 -24.22
CA PRO A 30 -8.05 0.34 -25.40
C PRO A 30 -9.17 -0.60 -25.84
N PRO A 31 -9.39 -0.74 -27.15
CA PRO A 31 -10.47 -1.57 -27.67
C PRO A 31 -10.37 -2.97 -27.06
N LYS A 32 -11.50 -3.52 -26.66
CA LYS A 32 -11.61 -4.91 -26.15
C LYS A 32 -11.15 -5.89 -27.24
N GLU A 33 -9.86 -6.05 -27.43
CA GLU A 33 -9.30 -7.09 -28.29
C GLU A 33 -9.24 -8.41 -27.55
N THR A 34 -10.26 -9.22 -27.75
CA THR A 34 -10.33 -10.63 -27.34
C THR A 34 -9.19 -11.51 -27.90
N THR A 35 -8.40 -11.01 -28.83
CA THR A 35 -7.33 -11.74 -29.51
C THR A 35 -6.03 -11.87 -28.69
N ALA A 36 -5.70 -10.93 -27.82
CA ALA A 36 -4.47 -11.01 -27.00
C ALA A 36 -4.54 -12.14 -25.96
N VAL A 37 -5.72 -12.35 -25.35
CA VAL A 37 -5.97 -13.41 -24.37
C VAL A 37 -5.79 -14.82 -24.95
N SER A 38 -6.10 -15.00 -26.25
CA SER A 38 -5.97 -16.30 -26.94
C SER A 38 -4.50 -16.67 -27.23
N ALA A 39 -3.66 -15.72 -27.58
CA ALA A 39 -2.25 -15.97 -27.88
C ALA A 39 -1.46 -16.36 -26.61
N TYR A 40 -1.83 -15.79 -25.47
CA TYR A 40 -1.17 -16.06 -24.19
C TYR A 40 -1.48 -17.47 -23.65
N ARG A 41 -2.70 -17.96 -23.83
CA ARG A 41 -3.14 -19.32 -23.43
C ARG A 41 -2.53 -20.43 -24.28
N SER A 42 -2.00 -20.13 -25.46
CA SER A 42 -1.47 -21.13 -26.37
C SER A 42 -0.05 -21.58 -26.08
N GLY A 43 0.65 -21.02 -25.10
CA GLY A 43 2.02 -21.37 -24.73
C GLY A 43 3.07 -20.96 -25.78
N GLU A 44 2.67 -20.23 -26.81
CA GLU A 44 3.54 -19.71 -27.84
C GLU A 44 4.01 -18.29 -27.52
N GLY A 45 5.04 -18.19 -26.67
CA GLY A 45 5.75 -16.96 -26.38
C GLY A 45 5.45 -16.42 -25.00
N TYR A 46 6.30 -16.73 -24.04
CA TYR A 46 6.33 -16.03 -22.75
C TYR A 46 6.66 -14.55 -22.99
N THR A 47 5.86 -13.68 -22.39
CA THR A 47 6.19 -12.28 -22.26
C THR A 47 7.33 -12.17 -21.26
N GLU A 48 8.52 -11.78 -21.68
CA GLU A 48 9.59 -11.49 -20.73
C GLU A 48 9.27 -10.22 -19.96
N LEU A 49 9.17 -10.36 -18.63
CA LEU A 49 8.99 -9.23 -17.73
C LEU A 49 10.35 -8.61 -17.43
N THR A 50 10.45 -7.29 -17.48
CA THR A 50 11.74 -6.60 -17.23
C THR A 50 12.03 -6.38 -15.77
N ASP A 51 11.00 -6.18 -14.96
CA ASP A 51 11.07 -6.05 -13.50
C ASP A 51 9.99 -6.93 -12.86
N PRO A 52 10.15 -8.27 -12.95
CA PRO A 52 9.13 -9.20 -12.50
C PRO A 52 8.95 -9.10 -10.99
N LEU A 53 7.69 -9.17 -10.56
CA LEU A 53 7.39 -9.35 -9.16
C LEU A 53 7.97 -10.69 -8.69
N SER A 54 8.84 -10.67 -7.68
CA SER A 54 9.49 -11.88 -7.16
C SER A 54 9.94 -11.73 -5.71
N TRP A 55 9.99 -12.87 -4.99
CA TRP A 55 10.60 -12.90 -3.65
C TRP A 55 12.08 -12.55 -3.68
N GLU A 56 12.82 -12.92 -4.73
CA GLU A 56 14.22 -12.56 -4.88
C GLU A 56 14.40 -11.04 -4.87
N LYS A 57 13.62 -10.32 -5.66
CA LYS A 57 13.68 -8.86 -5.71
C LYS A 57 13.24 -8.23 -4.40
N ILE A 58 12.14 -8.69 -3.79
CA ILE A 58 11.67 -8.17 -2.50
C ILE A 58 12.72 -8.38 -1.40
N ASN A 59 13.32 -9.56 -1.35
CA ASN A 59 14.36 -9.87 -0.37
C ASN A 59 15.70 -9.17 -0.66
N SER A 60 15.89 -8.58 -1.83
CA SER A 60 17.06 -7.76 -2.14
C SER A 60 17.02 -6.37 -1.53
N PHE A 61 15.82 -5.88 -1.14
CA PHE A 61 15.72 -4.62 -0.40
C PHE A 61 16.32 -4.79 1.00
N PRO A 62 17.14 -3.85 1.47
CA PRO A 62 17.70 -3.93 2.80
C PRO A 62 16.59 -3.89 3.87
N ILE A 63 16.85 -4.51 5.00
CA ILE A 63 16.07 -4.33 6.21
C ILE A 63 16.66 -3.13 6.96
N LYS A 64 15.81 -2.28 7.51
CA LYS A 64 16.25 -1.14 8.31
C LYS A 64 17.19 -1.59 9.44
N SER A 65 18.21 -0.81 9.72
CA SER A 65 19.12 -1.06 10.82
C SER A 65 19.59 0.26 11.46
N ALA A 66 20.07 0.19 12.69
CA ALA A 66 20.60 1.35 13.41
C ALA A 66 21.85 1.97 12.76
N ASP A 67 22.53 1.23 11.89
CA ASP A 67 23.73 1.71 11.18
C ASP A 67 23.39 2.53 9.93
N MET A 68 22.13 2.50 9.47
CA MET A 68 21.70 3.26 8.31
C MET A 68 21.48 4.73 8.67
N SER A 69 21.93 5.62 7.80
CA SER A 69 21.59 7.05 7.90
C SER A 69 20.11 7.29 7.61
N ILE A 70 19.60 8.43 8.06
CA ILE A 70 18.21 8.84 7.76
C ILE A 70 17.98 8.92 6.25
N ASP A 71 18.96 9.37 5.48
CA ASP A 71 18.91 9.45 4.04
C ASP A 71 18.74 8.07 3.38
N GLU A 72 19.53 7.07 3.80
CA GLU A 72 19.39 5.68 3.35
C GLU A 72 18.04 5.07 3.71
N LEU A 73 17.53 5.37 4.90
CA LEU A 73 16.23 4.89 5.36
C LEU A 73 15.07 5.53 4.57
N ARG A 74 15.16 6.82 4.26
CA ARG A 74 14.22 7.52 3.37
C ARG A 74 14.24 6.91 1.97
N GLN A 75 15.44 6.69 1.42
CA GLN A 75 15.60 6.07 0.10
C GLN A 75 15.04 4.65 0.06
N LEU A 76 15.20 3.87 1.14
CA LEU A 76 14.58 2.54 1.26
C LEU A 76 13.05 2.59 1.13
N CYS A 77 12.39 3.55 1.79
CA CYS A 77 10.95 3.75 1.66
C CYS A 77 10.54 4.08 0.22
N VAL A 78 11.27 5.00 -0.40
CA VAL A 78 11.02 5.43 -1.79
C VAL A 78 11.20 4.28 -2.76
N ASP A 79 12.30 3.54 -2.69
CA ASP A 79 12.63 2.45 -3.62
C ASP A 79 11.65 1.29 -3.49
N PHE A 80 11.28 0.93 -2.27
CA PHE A 80 10.29 -0.11 -2.04
C PHE A 80 8.91 0.29 -2.55
N PHE A 81 8.49 1.54 -2.30
CA PHE A 81 7.22 2.04 -2.78
C PHE A 81 7.19 2.10 -4.32
N ARG A 82 8.28 2.59 -4.95
CA ARG A 82 8.43 2.60 -6.41
C ARG A 82 8.31 1.19 -6.99
N TYR A 83 9.02 0.21 -6.42
CA TYR A 83 8.91 -1.18 -6.85
C TYR A 83 7.47 -1.70 -6.73
N GLY A 84 6.78 -1.39 -5.64
CA GLY A 84 5.37 -1.71 -5.45
C GLY A 84 4.42 -1.10 -6.48
N LYS A 85 4.89 -0.12 -7.31
CA LYS A 85 4.13 0.52 -8.39
C LYS A 85 4.55 0.05 -9.78
N THR A 86 5.74 -0.52 -9.92
CA THR A 86 6.30 -0.89 -11.22
C THR A 86 6.51 -2.38 -11.41
N ALA A 87 6.59 -3.16 -10.32
CA ALA A 87 6.81 -4.61 -10.39
C ALA A 87 5.77 -5.30 -11.27
N GLN A 88 6.24 -6.01 -12.29
CA GLN A 88 5.39 -6.57 -13.34
C GLN A 88 4.86 -7.96 -12.99
N TRP A 89 3.61 -8.19 -13.32
CA TRP A 89 2.93 -9.46 -13.12
C TRP A 89 1.77 -9.63 -14.10
N ILE A 90 1.18 -10.84 -14.15
CA ILE A 90 0.16 -11.21 -15.13
C ILE A 90 -0.98 -11.93 -14.40
N PRO A 91 -2.23 -11.45 -14.45
CA PRO A 91 -3.36 -12.23 -13.96
C PRO A 91 -3.66 -13.41 -14.90
N ASN A 92 -3.96 -14.58 -14.31
CA ASN A 92 -4.29 -15.78 -15.07
C ASN A 92 -5.68 -15.73 -15.75
N ASP A 93 -6.57 -14.89 -15.27
CA ASP A 93 -7.96 -14.74 -15.76
C ASP A 93 -8.44 -13.29 -15.55
N ASN A 94 -9.59 -12.95 -16.15
CA ASN A 94 -10.19 -11.66 -15.92
C ASN A 94 -10.66 -11.52 -14.46
N TYR A 95 -10.41 -10.36 -13.89
CA TYR A 95 -10.76 -10.05 -12.52
C TYR A 95 -11.37 -8.66 -12.41
N ASP A 96 -12.61 -8.58 -11.92
CA ASP A 96 -13.31 -7.33 -11.69
C ASP A 96 -13.10 -6.87 -10.25
N PHE A 97 -12.74 -5.62 -10.07
CA PHE A 97 -12.57 -4.98 -8.76
C PHE A 97 -13.23 -3.61 -8.73
N ALA A 98 -13.52 -3.09 -7.54
CA ALA A 98 -14.18 -1.81 -7.37
C ALA A 98 -13.21 -0.76 -6.83
N HIS A 99 -13.22 0.43 -7.43
CA HIS A 99 -12.43 1.57 -6.97
C HIS A 99 -12.94 2.15 -5.65
N SER A 100 -14.21 1.95 -5.33
CA SER A 100 -14.84 2.48 -4.13
C SER A 100 -15.37 1.39 -3.21
N SER A 101 -15.53 1.74 -1.92
CA SER A 101 -16.03 0.82 -0.91
C SER A 101 -17.48 0.38 -1.11
N ASP A 102 -18.26 1.08 -1.91
CA ASP A 102 -19.64 0.74 -2.26
C ASP A 102 -19.78 -0.12 -3.51
N GLY A 103 -18.63 -0.50 -4.14
CA GLY A 103 -18.61 -1.28 -5.36
C GLY A 103 -18.96 -0.49 -6.63
N SER A 104 -19.07 0.84 -6.55
CA SER A 104 -19.26 1.68 -7.72
C SER A 104 -17.98 1.74 -8.57
N ASN A 105 -18.12 2.00 -9.86
CA ASN A 105 -17.02 2.07 -10.82
C ASN A 105 -16.14 0.80 -10.83
N PRO A 106 -16.70 -0.37 -11.16
CA PRO A 106 -15.90 -1.57 -11.36
C PRO A 106 -14.92 -1.37 -12.51
N ASP A 107 -13.74 -1.91 -12.33
CA ASP A 107 -12.72 -2.00 -13.37
C ASP A 107 -12.29 -3.46 -13.54
N THR A 108 -11.65 -3.79 -14.65
CA THR A 108 -11.29 -5.17 -14.96
C THR A 108 -9.80 -5.30 -15.27
N LEU A 109 -9.13 -6.17 -14.53
CA LEU A 109 -7.84 -6.72 -14.95
C LEU A 109 -8.12 -7.85 -15.94
N TYR A 110 -7.48 -7.78 -17.11
CA TYR A 110 -7.66 -8.80 -18.15
C TYR A 110 -6.58 -9.88 -18.04
N GLY A 111 -7.01 -11.13 -18.01
CA GLY A 111 -6.11 -12.28 -17.96
C GLY A 111 -5.12 -12.29 -19.13
N GLY A 112 -3.85 -12.52 -18.83
CA GLY A 112 -2.76 -12.53 -19.80
C GLY A 112 -2.18 -11.18 -20.18
N MET A 113 -2.72 -10.07 -19.68
CA MET A 113 -2.10 -8.75 -19.82
C MET A 113 -1.04 -8.52 -18.75
N VAL A 114 -0.01 -7.74 -19.07
CA VAL A 114 1.01 -7.33 -18.10
C VAL A 114 0.53 -6.10 -17.35
N TYR A 115 0.61 -6.16 -16.02
CA TYR A 115 0.35 -5.05 -15.13
C TYR A 115 1.58 -4.69 -14.31
N GLY A 116 1.72 -3.40 -13.98
CA GLY A 116 2.72 -2.90 -13.05
C GLY A 116 2.10 -2.56 -11.71
N GLY A 117 2.73 -3.02 -10.62
CA GLY A 117 2.27 -2.73 -9.26
C GLY A 117 0.88 -3.26 -8.93
N LEU A 118 0.32 -2.75 -7.83
CA LEU A 118 -1.03 -3.10 -7.39
C LEU A 118 -2.07 -2.18 -8.04
N PRO A 119 -3.29 -2.69 -8.34
CA PRO A 119 -4.39 -1.86 -8.82
C PRO A 119 -4.88 -0.90 -7.73
N TYR A 120 -5.54 0.18 -8.14
CA TYR A 120 -6.22 1.09 -7.22
C TYR A 120 -7.57 0.50 -6.82
N ILE A 121 -7.74 0.22 -5.53
CA ILE A 121 -9.02 -0.24 -4.98
C ILE A 121 -9.38 0.50 -3.70
N GLY A 122 -10.68 0.79 -3.51
CA GLY A 122 -11.16 1.55 -2.36
C GLY A 122 -11.25 0.77 -1.04
N LEU A 123 -11.06 -0.55 -1.07
CA LEU A 123 -11.45 -1.43 0.03
C LEU A 123 -10.29 -2.02 0.83
N ALA A 124 -9.06 -1.94 0.36
CA ALA A 124 -7.97 -2.68 0.98
C ALA A 124 -6.64 -1.96 0.97
N SER A 125 -5.78 -2.33 1.90
CA SER A 125 -4.36 -2.06 1.89
C SER A 125 -3.61 -3.37 1.72
N SER A 126 -3.00 -3.55 0.56
CA SER A 126 -2.13 -4.69 0.30
C SER A 126 -0.71 -4.23 0.07
N ALA A 127 0.24 -4.96 0.63
CA ALA A 127 1.59 -4.91 0.15
C ALA A 127 1.74 -5.77 -1.12
N ILE A 128 2.66 -5.38 -1.99
CA ILE A 128 2.89 -6.07 -3.27
C ILE A 128 3.24 -7.56 -3.09
N TYR A 129 3.89 -7.94 -1.99
CA TYR A 129 4.27 -9.33 -1.74
C TYR A 129 3.09 -10.27 -1.52
N ARG A 130 1.88 -9.75 -1.24
CA ARG A 130 0.69 -10.60 -1.13
C ARG A 130 0.32 -11.28 -2.45
N LEU A 131 0.62 -10.66 -3.59
CA LEU A 131 0.46 -11.30 -4.89
C LEU A 131 1.36 -12.53 -5.05
N LEU A 132 2.53 -12.54 -4.40
CA LEU A 132 3.48 -13.65 -4.50
C LEU A 132 2.98 -14.96 -3.89
N ASP A 133 2.04 -14.90 -2.95
CA ASP A 133 1.42 -16.10 -2.38
C ASP A 133 0.54 -16.85 -3.40
N TYR A 134 0.14 -16.17 -4.47
CA TYR A 134 -0.76 -16.69 -5.52
C TYR A 134 -0.10 -16.68 -6.90
N MET A 135 1.19 -16.42 -6.95
CA MET A 135 1.95 -16.32 -8.19
C MET A 135 2.72 -17.61 -8.46
N ASP A 136 2.65 -18.09 -9.69
CA ASP A 136 3.55 -19.09 -10.20
C ASP A 136 4.95 -18.44 -10.38
N PRO A 137 5.97 -18.87 -9.62
CA PRO A 137 7.29 -18.25 -9.64
C PRO A 137 8.06 -18.45 -10.95
N GLU A 138 7.68 -19.43 -11.79
CA GLU A 138 8.33 -19.69 -13.05
C GLU A 138 7.79 -18.78 -14.17
N THR A 139 6.51 -18.43 -14.09
CA THR A 139 5.82 -17.70 -15.17
C THR A 139 5.49 -16.26 -14.82
N GLY A 140 5.49 -15.89 -13.54
CA GLY A 140 5.01 -14.57 -13.08
C GLY A 140 3.49 -14.40 -13.18
N VAL A 141 2.76 -15.49 -13.40
CA VAL A 141 1.30 -15.48 -13.53
C VAL A 141 0.67 -15.60 -12.15
N VAL A 142 -0.22 -14.67 -11.82
CA VAL A 142 -0.93 -14.61 -10.54
C VAL A 142 -2.33 -15.18 -10.69
N ASN A 143 -2.65 -16.19 -9.88
CA ASN A 143 -3.99 -16.75 -9.80
C ASN A 143 -4.81 -16.03 -8.73
N ILE A 144 -5.35 -14.86 -9.06
CA ILE A 144 -6.09 -14.03 -8.10
C ILE A 144 -7.34 -14.75 -7.58
N LYS A 145 -7.97 -15.62 -8.38
CA LYS A 145 -9.16 -16.36 -7.96
C LYS A 145 -8.87 -17.35 -6.84
N ASP A 146 -7.65 -17.83 -6.73
CA ASP A 146 -7.23 -18.70 -5.64
C ASP A 146 -7.21 -17.96 -4.29
N ALA A 147 -7.17 -16.64 -4.30
CA ALA A 147 -7.33 -15.83 -3.10
C ALA A 147 -8.75 -15.85 -2.50
N GLY A 148 -9.75 -16.43 -3.19
CA GLY A 148 -11.10 -16.57 -2.68
C GLY A 148 -11.71 -15.25 -2.22
N GLU A 149 -12.13 -15.15 -0.96
CA GLU A 149 -12.68 -13.91 -0.40
C GLU A 149 -11.66 -12.77 -0.32
N TYR A 150 -10.36 -13.07 -0.33
CA TYR A 150 -9.29 -12.08 -0.30
C TYR A 150 -8.99 -11.43 -1.66
N GLN A 151 -9.63 -11.84 -2.75
CA GLN A 151 -9.48 -11.21 -4.06
C GLN A 151 -9.65 -9.69 -4.00
N LYS A 152 -10.62 -9.22 -3.20
CA LYS A 152 -10.91 -7.79 -3.01
C LYS A 152 -9.82 -7.04 -2.23
N MET A 153 -8.79 -7.74 -1.77
CA MET A 153 -7.72 -7.19 -0.93
C MET A 153 -6.43 -6.95 -1.70
N PHE A 154 -6.38 -7.27 -3.01
CA PHE A 154 -5.23 -7.01 -3.85
C PHE A 154 -5.31 -5.63 -4.47
N GLY A 155 -4.87 -4.64 -3.75
CA GLY A 155 -4.83 -3.28 -4.23
C GLY A 155 -4.60 -2.27 -3.11
N ASN A 156 -4.47 -1.02 -3.49
CA ASN A 156 -4.26 0.10 -2.58
C ASN A 156 -5.05 1.31 -3.05
N GLN A 157 -5.47 2.16 -2.11
CA GLN A 157 -5.73 3.58 -2.41
C GLN A 157 -4.45 4.41 -2.14
N CYS A 158 -4.55 5.71 -2.43
CA CYS A 158 -3.41 6.63 -2.30
C CYS A 158 -2.74 6.57 -0.92
N ALA A 159 -3.51 6.77 0.16
CA ALA A 159 -2.98 6.78 1.51
C ALA A 159 -2.41 5.43 1.95
N GLN A 160 -3.08 4.34 1.61
CA GLN A 160 -2.63 2.99 1.95
C GLN A 160 -1.36 2.61 1.20
N GLY A 161 -1.30 2.96 -0.10
CA GLY A 161 -0.11 2.69 -0.90
C GLY A 161 1.12 3.42 -0.39
N THR A 162 0.98 4.71 -0.09
CA THR A 162 2.08 5.52 0.47
C THR A 162 2.54 4.97 1.81
N TYR A 163 1.57 4.59 2.65
CA TYR A 163 1.83 3.98 3.93
C TYR A 163 2.64 2.67 3.82
N VAL A 164 2.36 1.84 2.82
CA VAL A 164 3.15 0.61 2.56
C VAL A 164 4.63 0.95 2.35
N GLY A 165 4.94 2.03 1.66
CA GLY A 165 6.32 2.52 1.51
C GLY A 165 6.92 2.93 2.85
N TRP A 166 6.23 3.79 3.61
CA TRP A 166 6.71 4.29 4.90
C TRP A 166 6.87 3.20 5.96
N SER A 167 6.00 2.19 5.97
CA SER A 167 6.05 1.09 6.94
C SER A 167 7.33 0.25 6.88
N ARG A 168 8.17 0.47 5.87
CA ARG A 168 9.52 -0.13 5.82
C ARG A 168 10.41 0.34 6.98
N VAL A 169 10.17 1.55 7.47
CA VAL A 169 11.03 2.19 8.48
C VAL A 169 10.23 2.79 9.62
N ILE A 170 9.08 3.42 9.32
CA ILE A 170 8.30 4.19 10.28
C ILE A 170 7.30 3.29 10.99
N ASN A 171 7.43 3.11 12.31
CA ASN A 171 6.49 2.33 13.10
C ASN A 171 5.29 3.15 13.56
N SER A 172 5.48 4.44 13.74
CA SER A 172 4.43 5.38 14.15
C SER A 172 3.45 5.73 13.02
N ALA A 173 3.79 5.42 11.78
CA ALA A 173 2.93 5.63 10.63
C ALA A 173 1.71 4.71 10.70
N ASN A 174 0.76 5.02 11.56
CA ASN A 174 -0.55 4.40 11.55
C ASN A 174 -1.30 4.85 10.30
N TYR A 175 -1.97 3.91 9.63
CA TYR A 175 -2.91 4.27 8.57
C TYR A 175 -4.07 5.08 9.16
N GLU A 176 -4.07 6.36 8.84
CA GLU A 176 -5.06 7.29 9.36
C GLU A 176 -5.99 7.85 8.28
N GLY A 177 -5.73 7.53 7.04
CA GLY A 177 -6.32 8.24 5.90
C GLY A 177 -5.86 9.69 5.83
N THR A 178 -6.17 10.37 4.75
CA THR A 178 -5.72 11.74 4.50
C THR A 178 -6.15 12.76 5.59
N PRO A 179 -7.35 12.67 6.20
CA PRO A 179 -7.70 13.54 7.32
C PRO A 179 -6.80 13.34 8.54
N GLY A 180 -6.44 12.11 8.85
CA GLY A 180 -5.58 11.79 10.00
C GLY A 180 -4.14 12.25 9.80
N MET A 181 -3.63 12.22 8.57
CA MET A 181 -2.29 12.65 8.24
C MET A 181 -2.03 14.14 8.50
N THR A 182 -3.07 14.95 8.57
CA THR A 182 -2.96 16.37 8.92
C THR A 182 -3.18 16.65 10.42
N ARG A 183 -3.50 15.64 11.22
CA ARG A 183 -3.97 15.82 12.61
C ARG A 183 -3.18 15.07 13.67
N LYS A 184 -2.31 14.13 13.30
CA LYS A 184 -1.67 13.27 14.29
C LYS A 184 -0.23 13.65 14.56
N ARG A 185 0.19 13.32 15.80
CA ARG A 185 1.51 13.60 16.35
C ARG A 185 2.67 13.11 15.50
N ASN A 186 2.42 12.11 14.66
CA ASN A 186 3.47 11.46 13.88
C ASN A 186 3.81 12.21 12.60
N PHE A 187 2.92 13.13 12.18
CA PHE A 187 3.13 13.94 10.99
C PHE A 187 3.39 15.39 11.40
N HIS A 188 4.43 15.96 10.87
CA HIS A 188 4.82 17.34 11.09
C HIS A 188 4.68 18.13 9.79
N LEU A 189 4.28 19.40 9.88
CA LEU A 189 4.32 20.29 8.73
C LEU A 189 5.79 20.61 8.42
N VAL A 190 6.23 20.36 7.19
CA VAL A 190 7.56 20.75 6.74
C VAL A 190 7.63 22.29 6.70
N GLY A 191 8.69 22.85 7.28
CA GLY A 191 8.95 24.29 7.31
C GLY A 191 8.45 24.99 8.58
N ASP A 192 7.33 24.59 9.14
CA ASP A 192 6.90 25.04 10.46
C ASP A 192 6.67 23.86 11.40
N TYR A 193 7.75 23.35 11.97
CA TYR A 193 7.71 22.23 12.92
C TYR A 193 7.08 22.58 14.25
N THR A 194 6.72 23.84 14.50
CA THR A 194 5.98 24.28 15.68
C THR A 194 4.51 23.90 15.66
N TYR A 195 3.97 23.55 14.51
CA TYR A 195 2.65 22.92 14.33
C TYR A 195 2.52 21.55 15.02
N GLN A 196 3.43 21.21 15.90
CA GLN A 196 3.36 20.04 16.78
C GLN A 196 2.36 20.18 17.92
N ASN A 197 1.81 21.35 18.13
CA ASN A 197 0.83 21.56 19.20
C ASN A 197 -0.48 20.89 18.83
N ILE A 198 -0.82 19.82 19.57
CA ILE A 198 -2.08 19.07 19.40
C ILE A 198 -3.30 20.02 19.40
N GLU A 199 -3.27 21.10 20.19
CA GLU A 199 -4.36 22.09 20.22
C GLU A 199 -4.49 22.86 18.89
N GLU A 200 -3.40 23.08 18.16
CA GLU A 200 -3.44 23.69 16.83
C GLU A 200 -3.83 22.68 15.76
N MET A 201 -3.38 21.44 15.87
CA MET A 201 -3.83 20.36 15.00
C MET A 201 -5.30 20.00 15.23
N GLU A 202 -5.82 20.15 16.45
CA GLU A 202 -7.24 20.00 16.75
C GLU A 202 -8.12 21.10 16.12
N LYS A 203 -7.59 22.29 15.88
CA LYS A 203 -8.28 23.31 15.07
C LYS A 203 -8.51 22.85 13.63
N TRP A 204 -7.63 22.02 13.11
CA TRP A 204 -7.80 21.36 11.80
C TRP A 204 -8.79 20.19 11.85
N SER A 205 -9.27 19.81 13.06
CA SER A 205 -10.14 18.66 13.31
C SER A 205 -11.60 18.93 13.05
N GLY A 206 -12.09 19.83 12.48
CA GLY A 206 -13.52 20.04 12.16
C GLY A 206 -13.80 19.78 10.69
N ASN A 207 -14.42 20.74 10.07
CA ASN A 207 -14.64 20.79 8.64
C ASN A 207 -13.46 21.45 7.89
N TYR A 208 -12.31 21.63 8.55
CA TYR A 208 -11.14 22.26 7.97
C TYR A 208 -10.42 21.30 7.04
N GLY A 209 -10.36 21.65 5.77
CA GLY A 209 -9.54 20.99 4.79
C GLY A 209 -8.17 21.66 4.64
N THR A 210 -7.27 21.03 3.92
CA THR A 210 -5.96 21.62 3.59
C THR A 210 -6.10 22.90 2.76
N ASP A 211 -7.20 23.07 2.03
CA ASP A 211 -7.49 24.27 1.24
C ASP A 211 -7.65 25.53 2.12
N GLU A 212 -8.24 25.42 3.31
CA GLU A 212 -8.33 26.53 4.24
C GLU A 212 -6.96 26.89 4.83
N VAL A 213 -6.16 25.89 5.18
CA VAL A 213 -4.81 26.10 5.71
C VAL A 213 -3.93 26.77 4.67
N VAL A 214 -3.89 26.22 3.45
CA VAL A 214 -3.08 26.74 2.35
C VAL A 214 -3.47 28.15 1.93
N ARG A 215 -4.75 28.51 2.02
CA ARG A 215 -5.25 29.82 1.56
C ARG A 215 -5.26 30.88 2.64
N ASN A 216 -5.51 30.48 3.88
CA ASN A 216 -5.84 31.42 4.93
C ASN A 216 -4.81 31.47 6.07
N GLU A 217 -4.01 30.41 6.27
CA GLU A 217 -3.10 30.32 7.41
C GLU A 217 -1.62 30.39 7.02
N ILE A 218 -1.27 29.98 5.79
CA ILE A 218 0.11 30.03 5.31
C ILE A 218 0.22 31.03 4.17
N GLU A 219 1.10 32.01 4.34
CA GLU A 219 1.42 32.95 3.26
C GLU A 219 1.95 32.17 2.03
N GLU A 220 1.55 32.60 0.84
CA GLU A 220 1.92 31.91 -0.41
C GLU A 220 3.42 31.67 -0.56
N TYR A 221 4.20 32.68 -0.20
CA TYR A 221 5.64 32.63 -0.30
C TYR A 221 6.26 31.65 0.70
N ASP A 222 5.75 31.61 1.92
CA ASP A 222 6.21 30.71 2.97
C ASP A 222 5.93 29.26 2.59
N LEU A 223 4.78 28.98 1.96
CA LEU A 223 4.47 27.63 1.48
C LEU A 223 5.44 27.14 0.40
N TYR A 224 5.90 28.04 -0.50
CA TYR A 224 6.92 27.65 -1.48
C TYR A 224 8.27 27.37 -0.80
N GLU A 225 8.64 28.11 0.24
CA GLU A 225 9.83 27.80 1.05
C GLU A 225 9.68 26.47 1.79
N TYR A 226 8.47 26.13 2.26
CA TYR A 226 8.20 24.82 2.86
C TYR A 226 8.36 23.68 1.84
N TYR A 227 7.85 23.86 0.62
CA TYR A 227 8.09 22.86 -0.44
C TYR A 227 9.58 22.71 -0.78
N ALA A 228 10.35 23.77 -0.67
CA ALA A 228 11.80 23.72 -0.89
C ALA A 228 12.59 22.95 0.19
N LEU A 229 11.98 22.71 1.34
CA LEU A 229 12.55 21.93 2.45
C LEU A 229 12.14 20.46 2.45
N LEU A 230 11.24 20.05 1.56
CA LEU A 230 10.88 18.64 1.38
C LEU A 230 12.13 17.80 1.07
N GLN A 231 12.10 16.55 1.48
CA GLN A 231 13.13 15.58 1.12
C GLN A 231 12.44 14.32 0.58
N HIS A 232 13.17 13.49 -0.16
CA HIS A 232 12.65 12.20 -0.59
C HIS A 232 12.17 11.39 0.63
N GLY A 233 11.09 10.63 0.46
CA GLY A 233 10.42 9.92 1.56
C GLY A 233 9.46 10.77 2.39
N ASP A 234 9.47 12.11 2.29
CA ASP A 234 8.40 12.94 2.84
C ASP A 234 7.10 12.73 2.07
N GLY A 235 6.03 13.36 2.53
CA GLY A 235 4.74 13.33 1.87
C GLY A 235 4.21 14.72 1.54
N ILE A 236 3.28 14.78 0.62
CA ILE A 236 2.36 15.89 0.49
C ILE A 236 0.94 15.37 0.57
N VAL A 237 0.09 16.08 1.28
CA VAL A 237 -1.28 15.66 1.54
C VAL A 237 -2.26 16.75 1.14
N TYR A 238 -3.32 16.33 0.46
CA TYR A 238 -4.48 17.13 0.17
C TYR A 238 -5.70 16.50 0.84
N TYR A 239 -6.52 17.30 1.48
CA TYR A 239 -7.79 16.88 2.03
C TYR A 239 -8.79 18.02 2.06
N THR A 240 -9.98 17.78 1.50
CA THR A 240 -11.17 18.60 1.66
C THR A 240 -12.36 17.66 1.96
N THR A 241 -13.25 17.47 1.01
CA THR A 241 -14.28 16.42 1.04
C THR A 241 -13.76 15.08 0.51
N ALA A 242 -12.73 15.11 -0.30
CA ALA A 242 -11.92 13.98 -0.74
C ALA A 242 -10.47 14.25 -0.39
N GLY A 243 -9.62 13.23 -0.35
CA GLY A 243 -8.23 13.38 0.01
C GLY A 243 -7.30 12.61 -0.92
N HIS A 244 -6.06 13.09 -0.99
CA HIS A 244 -4.98 12.43 -1.69
C HIS A 244 -3.68 12.62 -0.93
N VAL A 245 -2.81 11.61 -0.98
CA VAL A 245 -1.47 11.67 -0.41
C VAL A 245 -0.48 11.06 -1.38
N VAL A 246 0.70 11.67 -1.42
CA VAL A 246 1.76 11.37 -2.38
C VAL A 246 3.09 11.35 -1.64
N MET A 247 3.98 10.44 -1.98
CA MET A 247 5.34 10.39 -1.47
C MET A 247 6.26 11.19 -2.39
N ILE A 248 7.17 11.95 -1.81
CA ILE A 248 8.24 12.65 -2.53
C ILE A 248 9.29 11.62 -2.95
N ALA A 249 9.56 11.52 -4.25
CA ALA A 249 10.49 10.54 -4.81
C ALA A 249 11.94 11.04 -4.87
N THR A 250 12.12 12.36 -5.04
CA THR A 250 13.44 13.01 -5.06
C THR A 250 13.39 14.34 -4.35
N ASP A 251 14.51 14.77 -3.80
CA ASP A 251 14.64 16.11 -3.23
C ASP A 251 14.24 17.20 -4.24
N PRO A 252 13.70 18.32 -3.78
CA PRO A 252 13.22 19.39 -4.64
C PRO A 252 14.32 19.98 -5.53
N VAL A 253 13.96 20.26 -6.76
CA VAL A 253 14.72 21.18 -7.61
C VAL A 253 14.18 22.59 -7.39
N VAL A 254 14.96 23.46 -6.76
CA VAL A 254 14.56 24.82 -6.40
C VAL A 254 15.22 25.83 -7.32
N VAL A 255 14.40 26.55 -8.07
CA VAL A 255 14.84 27.65 -8.94
C VAL A 255 14.47 28.97 -8.28
N ARG A 256 15.43 29.87 -8.16
CA ARG A 256 15.23 31.23 -7.58
C ARG A 256 15.51 32.31 -8.61
N ASP A 257 14.77 33.41 -8.51
CA ASP A 257 15.01 34.61 -9.30
C ASP A 257 16.23 35.41 -8.82
N ALA A 258 16.48 36.56 -9.43
CA ALA A 258 17.62 37.43 -9.09
C ALA A 258 17.50 38.03 -7.68
N GLU A 259 16.31 38.15 -7.15
CA GLU A 259 15.98 38.63 -5.81
C GLU A 259 16.02 37.51 -4.77
N GLY A 260 16.30 36.26 -5.17
CA GLY A 260 16.37 35.09 -4.32
C GLY A 260 15.01 34.43 -4.05
N LYS A 261 13.93 34.90 -4.65
CA LYS A 261 12.60 34.32 -4.50
C LYS A 261 12.43 33.06 -5.34
N ILE A 262 11.74 32.09 -4.78
CA ILE A 262 11.41 30.83 -5.50
C ILE A 262 10.56 31.16 -6.73
N ASN A 263 10.97 30.62 -7.89
CA ASN A 263 10.14 30.55 -9.07
C ASN A 263 9.27 29.26 -9.00
N PRO A 264 7.98 29.36 -8.67
CA PRO A 264 7.15 28.18 -8.43
C PRO A 264 6.74 27.44 -9.70
N ASP A 265 6.88 28.04 -10.87
CA ASP A 265 6.64 27.40 -12.17
C ASP A 265 7.80 26.49 -12.60
N GLU A 266 9.03 26.80 -12.15
CA GLU A 266 10.25 26.08 -12.51
C GLU A 266 10.75 25.17 -11.38
N SER A 267 10.41 25.49 -10.12
CA SER A 267 10.72 24.66 -8.97
C SER A 267 9.76 23.47 -8.89
N PHE A 268 10.28 22.27 -8.58
CA PHE A 268 9.48 21.05 -8.61
C PHE A 268 10.04 19.95 -7.69
N VAL A 269 9.20 18.97 -7.41
CA VAL A 269 9.54 17.64 -6.88
C VAL A 269 9.17 16.57 -7.91
N THR A 270 9.71 15.38 -7.78
CA THR A 270 9.13 14.20 -8.40
C THR A 270 8.39 13.38 -7.35
N VAL A 271 7.33 12.71 -7.76
CA VAL A 271 6.39 12.07 -6.85
C VAL A 271 6.10 10.62 -7.20
N LEU A 272 5.70 9.87 -6.17
CA LEU A 272 5.17 8.51 -6.27
C LEU A 272 3.81 8.46 -5.59
N ASP A 273 2.80 7.93 -6.26
CA ASP A 273 1.48 7.73 -5.66
C ASP A 273 0.74 6.51 -6.23
N GLN A 274 -0.39 6.22 -5.63
CA GLN A 274 -1.40 5.33 -6.15
C GLN A 274 -2.58 6.16 -6.63
N THR A 275 -2.96 6.02 -7.89
CA THR A 275 -4.05 6.77 -8.53
C THR A 275 -5.03 5.82 -9.23
N PRO A 276 -6.33 6.15 -9.31
CA PRO A 276 -7.29 5.33 -10.07
C PRO A 276 -7.11 5.43 -11.59
N THR A 277 -6.28 6.36 -12.07
CA THR A 277 -6.09 6.58 -13.50
C THR A 277 -5.12 5.54 -14.08
N TRP A 278 -5.58 4.82 -15.10
CA TRP A 278 -4.71 3.92 -15.86
C TRP A 278 -3.66 4.68 -16.66
N ARG A 279 -2.46 4.15 -16.65
CA ARG A 279 -1.33 4.63 -17.44
C ARG A 279 -0.73 3.49 -18.24
N ASP A 280 -0.20 3.80 -19.39
CA ASP A 280 0.49 2.86 -20.25
C ASP A 280 2.00 3.02 -20.08
N GLY A 281 2.68 1.90 -19.90
CA GLY A 281 4.14 1.80 -19.92
C GLY A 281 4.60 0.91 -21.06
N VAL A 282 5.85 1.06 -21.44
CA VAL A 282 6.52 0.15 -22.37
C VAL A 282 7.81 -0.32 -21.71
N ASN A 283 7.96 -1.64 -21.59
CA ASN A 283 9.15 -2.20 -21.01
C ASN A 283 10.35 -2.19 -21.99
N GLU A 284 11.54 -2.58 -21.53
CA GLU A 284 12.75 -2.58 -22.36
C GLU A 284 12.70 -3.53 -23.55
N PHE A 285 11.79 -4.52 -23.53
CA PHE A 285 11.52 -5.42 -24.67
C PHE A 285 10.48 -4.87 -25.65
N GLY A 286 9.99 -3.63 -25.42
CA GLY A 286 8.98 -2.99 -26.26
C GLY A 286 7.55 -3.49 -26.01
N GLN A 287 7.30 -4.18 -24.89
CA GLN A 287 5.99 -4.67 -24.55
C GLN A 287 5.23 -3.61 -23.73
N SER A 288 3.94 -3.42 -24.07
CA SER A 288 3.06 -2.54 -23.32
C SER A 288 2.62 -3.21 -22.02
N TYR A 289 2.54 -2.43 -20.94
CA TYR A 289 1.92 -2.82 -19.68
C TYR A 289 1.10 -1.67 -19.12
N GLN A 290 0.17 -1.97 -18.23
CA GLN A 290 -0.70 -0.97 -17.60
C GLN A 290 -0.46 -0.91 -16.09
N TYR A 291 -0.58 0.30 -15.53
CA TYR A 291 -0.44 0.53 -14.09
C TYR A 291 -1.30 1.71 -13.63
N GLN A 292 -1.61 1.76 -12.33
CA GLN A 292 -2.42 2.82 -11.73
C GLN A 292 -1.61 3.59 -10.68
N ALA A 293 -0.59 4.29 -11.13
CA ALA A 293 0.30 5.08 -10.28
C ALA A 293 0.85 6.29 -11.04
N ASN A 294 1.29 7.31 -10.31
CA ASN A 294 2.28 8.27 -10.79
C ASN A 294 3.64 7.76 -10.32
N VAL A 295 4.58 7.60 -11.24
CA VAL A 295 5.93 7.11 -10.97
C VAL A 295 6.92 8.15 -11.47
N ASP A 296 7.62 8.79 -10.53
CA ASP A 296 8.58 9.87 -10.78
C ASP A 296 8.00 11.04 -11.62
N GLU A 297 6.69 11.29 -11.47
CA GLU A 297 6.01 12.39 -12.15
C GLU A 297 6.45 13.74 -11.54
N LYS A 298 6.69 14.70 -12.41
CA LYS A 298 7.14 16.05 -12.02
C LYS A 298 5.95 16.92 -11.62
N TRP A 299 5.95 17.38 -10.36
CA TRP A 299 4.97 18.34 -9.86
C TRP A 299 5.64 19.64 -9.47
N THR A 300 5.20 20.75 -10.08
CA THR A 300 5.73 22.09 -9.77
C THR A 300 5.17 22.59 -8.44
N PHE A 301 5.89 23.48 -7.76
CA PHE A 301 5.43 24.10 -6.52
C PHE A 301 4.11 24.85 -6.73
N LYS A 302 3.95 25.49 -7.89
CA LYS A 302 2.70 26.12 -8.29
C LYS A 302 1.55 25.13 -8.39
N TYR A 303 1.78 23.97 -9.03
CA TYR A 303 0.78 22.91 -9.13
C TYR A 303 0.36 22.44 -7.74
N MET A 304 1.31 22.11 -6.86
CA MET A 304 1.03 21.65 -5.51
C MET A 304 0.20 22.65 -4.71
N ARG A 305 0.56 23.94 -4.78
CA ARG A 305 -0.21 25.00 -4.11
C ARG A 305 -1.61 25.17 -4.69
N GLN A 306 -1.77 25.17 -6.00
CA GLN A 306 -3.07 25.30 -6.66
C GLN A 306 -4.03 24.17 -6.28
N HIS A 307 -3.50 22.99 -5.94
CA HIS A 307 -4.26 21.83 -5.49
C HIS A 307 -4.28 21.68 -3.96
N ASN A 308 -3.82 22.69 -3.23
CA ASN A 308 -3.87 22.79 -1.77
C ASN A 308 -3.15 21.65 -1.05
N TYR A 309 -2.03 21.18 -1.57
CA TYR A 309 -1.18 20.19 -0.92
C TYR A 309 -0.38 20.80 0.22
N LEU A 310 -0.40 20.15 1.38
CA LEU A 310 0.45 20.48 2.53
C LEU A 310 1.66 19.53 2.57
N PRO A 311 2.88 20.05 2.76
CA PRO A 311 4.06 19.23 2.91
C PRO A 311 4.13 18.63 4.31
N ILE A 312 4.31 17.32 4.42
CA ILE A 312 4.36 16.58 5.68
C ILE A 312 5.62 15.72 5.79
N THR A 313 6.10 15.54 6.98
CA THR A 313 7.23 14.67 7.33
C THR A 313 6.94 13.91 8.64
N PHE A 314 7.82 13.00 9.04
CA PHE A 314 7.65 12.19 10.25
C PHE A 314 8.60 12.63 11.36
N ALA A 315 8.20 12.37 12.61
CA ALA A 315 9.02 12.62 13.79
C ALA A 315 10.36 11.88 13.71
N GLU A 316 10.36 10.65 13.22
CA GLU A 316 11.54 9.81 13.06
C GLU A 316 12.54 10.42 12.05
N TRP A 317 12.05 11.01 10.96
CA TRP A 317 12.92 11.72 10.01
C TRP A 317 13.58 12.97 10.60
N LEU A 318 12.93 13.59 11.59
CA LEU A 318 13.43 14.76 12.29
C LEU A 318 14.32 14.40 13.49
N GLY A 319 14.46 13.12 13.80
CA GLY A 319 15.17 12.65 15.01
C GLY A 319 14.45 12.98 16.31
N LEU A 320 13.14 13.27 16.26
CA LEU A 320 12.30 13.54 17.42
C LEU A 320 11.81 12.26 18.08
N ASP A 321 11.57 11.22 17.28
CA ASP A 321 11.29 9.87 17.73
C ASP A 321 12.36 8.90 17.21
N PRO A 322 12.74 7.87 17.97
CA PRO A 322 13.71 6.89 17.53
C PRO A 322 13.11 5.95 16.48
N ILE A 323 13.95 5.48 15.56
CA ILE A 323 13.62 4.34 14.70
C ILE A 323 13.92 3.09 15.51
N GLU A 324 12.86 2.43 15.99
CA GLU A 324 12.96 1.31 16.90
C GLU A 324 13.42 0.03 16.20
N GLU A 325 14.04 -0.87 16.94
CA GLU A 325 14.25 -2.25 16.50
C GLU A 325 12.91 -2.99 16.37
N THR A 326 12.84 -3.98 15.47
CA THR A 326 11.64 -4.78 15.29
C THR A 326 11.49 -5.79 16.42
N GLU A 327 10.40 -5.71 17.16
CA GLU A 327 10.01 -6.69 18.18
C GLU A 327 8.72 -7.39 17.80
N VAL A 328 8.81 -8.68 17.47
CA VAL A 328 7.65 -9.50 17.14
C VAL A 328 7.64 -10.76 18.01
N LYS A 329 6.44 -11.15 18.49
CA LYS A 329 6.25 -12.28 19.42
C LYS A 329 5.00 -13.08 19.07
N PHE A 330 5.13 -14.40 19.06
CA PHE A 330 4.01 -15.33 19.16
C PHE A 330 3.91 -15.79 20.62
N HIS A 331 2.78 -15.53 21.26
CA HIS A 331 2.60 -15.73 22.70
C HIS A 331 2.27 -17.18 23.07
N HIS A 332 3.09 -18.11 22.58
CA HIS A 332 3.02 -19.52 22.91
C HIS A 332 4.37 -20.06 23.38
N THR A 333 4.33 -20.97 24.36
CA THR A 333 5.51 -21.65 24.90
C THR A 333 5.32 -23.16 24.82
N GLY A 334 6.36 -23.89 24.44
CA GLY A 334 6.36 -25.32 24.30
C GLY A 334 6.54 -25.78 22.85
N ASP A 335 6.76 -27.09 22.67
CA ASP A 335 7.09 -27.70 21.38
C ASP A 335 5.86 -28.27 20.68
N THR A 336 4.68 -28.17 21.32
CA THR A 336 3.41 -28.68 20.80
C THR A 336 2.32 -27.65 20.94
N ILE A 337 1.39 -27.63 20.01
CA ILE A 337 0.23 -26.74 19.99
C ILE A 337 -1.01 -27.52 19.55
N THR A 338 -2.18 -27.20 20.12
CA THR A 338 -3.47 -27.68 19.58
C THR A 338 -4.04 -26.64 18.61
N MET A 339 -5.05 -27.04 17.82
CA MET A 339 -5.73 -26.11 16.92
C MET A 339 -6.44 -24.99 17.71
N GLU A 340 -7.02 -25.31 18.87
CA GLU A 340 -7.63 -24.32 19.76
C GLU A 340 -6.59 -23.31 20.29
N GLN A 341 -5.44 -23.79 20.74
CA GLN A 341 -4.35 -22.93 21.18
C GLN A 341 -3.84 -22.05 20.03
N LEU A 342 -3.64 -22.62 18.84
CA LEU A 342 -3.18 -21.85 17.67
C LEU A 342 -4.14 -20.70 17.34
N THR A 343 -5.45 -20.94 17.37
CA THR A 343 -6.47 -19.93 17.03
C THR A 343 -6.76 -18.95 18.16
N SER A 344 -6.34 -19.24 19.39
CA SER A 344 -6.50 -18.38 20.56
C SER A 344 -5.24 -17.60 20.94
N THR A 345 -4.10 -17.91 20.32
CA THR A 345 -2.81 -17.28 20.63
C THR A 345 -2.57 -16.06 19.72
N ASP A 346 -2.17 -14.95 20.33
CA ASP A 346 -1.87 -13.71 19.62
C ASP A 346 -0.42 -13.68 19.12
N ILE A 347 -0.25 -13.03 17.98
CA ILE A 347 1.02 -12.51 17.48
C ILE A 347 0.98 -11.01 17.68
N THR A 348 2.02 -10.41 18.28
CA THR A 348 2.13 -8.96 18.48
C THR A 348 3.44 -8.44 17.90
N CYS A 349 3.43 -7.20 17.39
CA CYS A 349 4.62 -6.55 16.86
C CYS A 349 4.54 -5.03 17.11
N ASN A 350 5.68 -4.38 17.29
CA ASN A 350 5.74 -2.91 17.31
C ASN A 350 5.76 -2.30 15.90
N TYR A 351 5.86 -3.13 14.85
CA TYR A 351 5.68 -2.77 13.46
C TYR A 351 4.46 -3.45 12.87
N HIS A 352 4.10 -3.04 11.66
CA HIS A 352 2.95 -3.52 10.93
C HIS A 352 3.06 -5.00 10.59
N ILE A 353 2.05 -5.79 10.93
CA ILE A 353 1.88 -7.16 10.45
C ILE A 353 0.95 -7.12 9.24
N TYR A 354 1.50 -7.36 8.05
CA TYR A 354 0.69 -7.49 6.83
C TYR A 354 -0.01 -8.83 6.75
N ASP A 355 0.75 -9.88 6.97
CA ASP A 355 0.24 -11.24 6.88
C ASP A 355 0.87 -12.11 7.95
N ALA A 356 0.07 -13.02 8.52
CA ALA A 356 0.52 -14.07 9.42
C ALA A 356 0.19 -15.43 8.82
N TYR A 357 1.13 -16.35 8.91
CA TYR A 357 1.06 -17.66 8.30
C TYR A 357 1.28 -18.78 9.32
N ALA A 358 0.47 -19.84 9.24
CA ALA A 358 0.75 -21.12 9.89
C ALA A 358 0.79 -22.21 8.81
N SER A 359 1.98 -22.73 8.54
CA SER A 359 2.24 -23.79 7.57
C SER A 359 2.27 -25.15 8.26
N PHE A 360 1.54 -26.11 7.75
CA PHE A 360 1.42 -27.47 8.30
C PHE A 360 2.03 -28.48 7.33
N CYS A 361 3.08 -29.13 7.76
CA CYS A 361 3.77 -30.14 6.97
C CYS A 361 3.52 -31.56 7.51
N ASP A 362 3.31 -32.52 6.62
CA ASP A 362 3.23 -33.95 6.95
C ASP A 362 4.58 -34.52 7.40
N SER A 363 4.62 -35.79 7.79
CA SER A 363 5.86 -36.46 8.21
C SER A 363 6.95 -36.57 7.14
N ARG A 364 6.62 -36.30 5.88
CA ARG A 364 7.56 -36.25 4.75
C ARG A 364 8.04 -34.85 4.44
N GLY A 365 7.53 -33.84 5.13
CA GLY A 365 7.84 -32.44 4.92
C GLY A 365 7.01 -31.75 3.83
N ASN A 366 5.97 -32.41 3.30
CA ASN A 366 5.07 -31.75 2.34
C ASN A 366 4.11 -30.85 3.08
N GLU A 367 3.96 -29.63 2.62
CA GLU A 367 2.92 -28.72 3.12
C GLU A 367 1.55 -29.22 2.70
N VAL A 368 0.68 -29.47 3.66
CA VAL A 368 -0.67 -30.01 3.46
C VAL A 368 -1.77 -29.01 3.79
N LEU A 369 -1.42 -27.94 4.53
CA LEU A 369 -2.31 -26.85 4.90
C LEU A 369 -1.49 -25.61 5.18
N ARG A 370 -2.00 -24.44 4.77
CA ARG A 370 -1.52 -23.14 5.23
C ARG A 370 -2.72 -22.30 5.68
N LEU A 371 -2.71 -21.87 6.92
CA LEU A 371 -3.61 -20.83 7.38
C LEU A 371 -2.94 -19.48 7.17
N VAL A 372 -3.68 -18.52 6.62
CA VAL A 372 -3.19 -17.17 6.40
C VAL A 372 -4.16 -16.17 7.02
N ASN A 373 -3.64 -15.25 7.81
CA ASN A 373 -4.38 -14.08 8.24
C ASN A 373 -3.83 -12.89 7.48
N HIS A 374 -4.59 -12.43 6.49
CA HIS A 374 -4.30 -11.18 5.79
C HIS A 374 -4.87 -10.00 6.59
N SER A 375 -4.02 -9.07 6.97
CA SER A 375 -4.49 -7.80 7.54
C SER A 375 -5.23 -7.00 6.46
N ASN A 376 -6.45 -6.58 6.78
CA ASN A 376 -7.25 -5.72 5.90
C ASN A 376 -6.83 -4.26 5.96
N TYR A 377 -6.12 -3.88 7.01
CA TYR A 377 -5.72 -2.52 7.28
C TYR A 377 -4.26 -2.48 7.66
N ALA A 378 -3.59 -1.47 7.16
CA ALA A 378 -2.21 -1.20 7.46
C ALA A 378 -1.97 -0.78 8.93
N SER A 379 -2.86 -0.98 9.86
CA SER A 379 -2.73 -0.61 11.27
C SER A 379 -2.74 -1.79 12.24
N ASN A 380 -2.56 -3.02 11.74
CA ASN A 380 -2.56 -4.17 12.61
C ASN A 380 -1.17 -4.46 13.15
N TYR A 381 -1.00 -4.25 14.44
CA TYR A 381 0.16 -4.64 15.22
C TYR A 381 -0.05 -5.96 15.96
N ASP A 382 -1.19 -6.59 15.72
CA ASP A 382 -1.54 -7.91 16.22
C ASP A 382 -2.18 -8.76 15.12
N ALA A 383 -2.04 -10.07 15.23
CA ALA A 383 -2.67 -11.03 14.34
C ALA A 383 -3.10 -12.29 15.11
N ARG A 384 -4.19 -12.88 14.68
CA ARG A 384 -4.71 -14.13 15.23
C ARG A 384 -5.24 -15.02 14.10
N PHE A 385 -4.95 -16.31 14.16
CA PHE A 385 -5.48 -17.26 13.19
C PHE A 385 -6.95 -17.58 13.44
N SER A 386 -7.67 -17.89 12.37
CA SER A 386 -9.03 -18.41 12.43
C SER A 386 -9.18 -19.59 11.49
N THR A 387 -9.85 -20.63 11.94
CA THR A 387 -10.16 -21.80 11.09
C THR A 387 -11.18 -21.49 10.00
N THR A 388 -11.97 -20.42 10.17
CA THR A 388 -12.95 -19.97 9.17
C THR A 388 -12.33 -19.06 8.12
N GLN A 389 -11.15 -18.51 8.39
CA GLN A 389 -10.32 -17.74 7.45
C GLN A 389 -9.35 -18.64 6.67
N SER A 390 -9.54 -19.96 6.75
CA SER A 390 -8.81 -20.85 5.85
C SER A 390 -9.08 -20.39 4.43
N ILE A 391 -8.05 -19.91 3.78
CA ILE A 391 -8.08 -19.67 2.36
C ILE A 391 -8.41 -21.00 1.74
N ASN A 392 -9.62 -21.12 1.20
CA ASN A 392 -10.11 -22.31 0.53
C ASN A 392 -9.39 -22.38 -0.82
N HIS A 393 -8.15 -22.87 -0.82
CA HIS A 393 -7.36 -23.00 -2.03
C HIS A 393 -6.91 -24.42 -2.23
N ASP A 394 -7.01 -24.85 -3.47
CA ASP A 394 -6.35 -26.06 -3.92
C ASP A 394 -4.84 -26.03 -3.64
N MET A 395 -4.24 -24.84 -3.56
CA MET A 395 -2.81 -24.65 -3.21
C MET A 395 -2.50 -24.84 -1.72
N PHE A 396 -3.40 -24.46 -0.81
CA PHE A 396 -3.08 -24.38 0.62
C PHE A 396 -3.88 -25.37 1.49
N GLY A 397 -4.76 -26.12 0.88
CA GLY A 397 -5.60 -27.10 1.58
C GLY A 397 -6.69 -26.47 2.47
N SER A 398 -7.37 -27.29 3.23
CA SER A 398 -8.35 -26.87 4.24
C SER A 398 -8.06 -27.58 5.56
N VAL A 399 -8.61 -27.07 6.68
CA VAL A 399 -8.47 -27.75 7.99
C VAL A 399 -8.96 -29.18 7.93
N ALA A 400 -9.97 -29.45 7.07
CA ALA A 400 -10.45 -30.81 6.81
C ALA A 400 -9.43 -31.74 6.13
N SER A 401 -8.32 -31.21 5.58
CA SER A 401 -7.22 -32.04 5.06
C SER A 401 -6.33 -32.64 6.16
N LEU A 402 -6.41 -32.12 7.39
CA LEU A 402 -5.72 -32.70 8.54
C LEU A 402 -6.46 -33.99 8.99
N ARG A 403 -5.71 -35.05 9.16
CA ARG A 403 -6.26 -36.35 9.58
C ARG A 403 -6.18 -36.51 11.09
N SER A 404 -7.30 -36.85 11.71
CA SER A 404 -7.37 -37.13 13.16
C SER A 404 -6.31 -38.13 13.60
N GLY A 405 -5.60 -37.83 14.68
CA GLY A 405 -4.53 -38.66 15.24
C GLY A 405 -3.17 -38.52 14.53
N GLU A 406 -3.07 -37.85 13.40
CA GLU A 406 -1.78 -37.55 12.74
C GLU A 406 -1.07 -36.35 13.38
N THR A 407 0.25 -36.40 13.32
CA THR A 407 1.11 -35.31 13.81
C THR A 407 1.67 -34.53 12.65
N TYR A 408 1.52 -33.22 12.71
CA TYR A 408 2.04 -32.26 11.72
C TYR A 408 3.13 -31.39 12.33
N THR A 409 4.13 -31.04 11.52
CA THR A 409 5.03 -29.95 11.87
C THR A 409 4.37 -28.65 11.50
N VAL A 410 4.22 -27.73 12.45
CA VAL A 410 3.64 -26.40 12.23
C VAL A 410 4.72 -25.37 12.36
N THR A 411 4.81 -24.48 11.38
CA THR A 411 5.72 -23.33 11.39
C THR A 411 4.89 -22.04 11.30
N ILE A 412 5.09 -21.14 12.24
CA ILE A 412 4.42 -19.84 12.29
C ILE A 412 5.42 -18.77 11.92
N PHE A 413 5.05 -17.96 10.95
CA PHE A 413 5.86 -16.82 10.48
C PHE A 413 4.95 -15.65 10.08
N VAL A 414 5.52 -14.46 9.97
CA VAL A 414 4.80 -13.25 9.59
C VAL A 414 5.52 -12.51 8.48
N GLN A 415 4.77 -11.73 7.72
CA GLN A 415 5.29 -10.71 6.82
C GLN A 415 5.06 -9.35 7.46
N LEU A 416 6.14 -8.64 7.77
CA LEU A 416 6.11 -7.33 8.41
C LEU A 416 6.21 -6.19 7.40
N GLY A 417 5.75 -5.01 7.78
CA GLY A 417 5.91 -3.78 7.04
C GLY A 417 7.38 -3.46 6.75
N THR A 418 8.25 -3.72 7.69
CA THR A 418 9.72 -3.58 7.57
C THR A 418 10.33 -4.45 6.46
N GLY A 419 9.56 -5.42 5.95
CA GLY A 419 10.01 -6.40 4.95
C GLY A 419 10.57 -7.67 5.55
N GLU A 420 10.77 -7.72 6.86
CA GLU A 420 11.19 -8.92 7.56
C GLU A 420 10.13 -10.01 7.48
N ARG A 421 10.59 -11.26 7.40
CA ARG A 421 9.73 -12.46 7.40
C ARG A 421 10.21 -13.47 8.44
N PRO A 422 10.19 -13.13 9.73
CA PRO A 422 10.71 -14.01 10.77
C PRO A 422 9.80 -15.22 10.99
N THR A 423 10.45 -16.38 11.24
CA THR A 423 9.80 -17.54 11.86
C THR A 423 9.71 -17.29 13.35
N LEU A 424 8.49 -17.29 13.89
CA LEU A 424 8.22 -16.98 15.28
C LEU A 424 8.21 -18.23 16.15
N TRP A 425 7.76 -19.36 15.58
CA TRP A 425 7.64 -20.63 16.28
C TRP A 425 7.64 -21.79 15.29
N SER A 426 8.18 -22.92 15.70
CA SER A 426 8.03 -24.19 15.00
C SER A 426 7.91 -25.32 16.00
N GLY A 427 6.95 -26.18 15.81
CA GLY A 427 6.65 -27.29 16.71
C GLY A 427 5.69 -28.29 16.10
N LYS A 428 4.97 -29.04 16.92
CA LYS A 428 4.08 -30.10 16.49
C LYS A 428 2.63 -29.82 16.86
N LEU A 429 1.73 -30.19 15.95
CA LEU A 429 0.31 -30.23 16.18
C LEU A 429 -0.17 -31.67 15.97
N ILE A 430 -0.94 -32.21 16.93
CA ILE A 430 -1.67 -33.45 16.78
C ILE A 430 -3.10 -33.08 16.39
N ALA A 431 -3.53 -33.49 15.20
CA ALA A 431 -4.90 -33.24 14.77
C ALA A 431 -5.89 -34.09 15.56
N GLU A 432 -6.92 -33.45 16.10
CA GLU A 432 -8.01 -34.06 16.86
C GLU A 432 -9.13 -34.60 15.98
#